data_69173e29bb9f92298ccaa44a7430ccfb
#
_entry.id   69173e29bb9f92298ccaa44a7430ccfb
#
_cell.length_a   1.000
_cell.length_b   1.000
_cell.length_c   1.000
_cell.angle_alpha   90.00
_cell.angle_beta   90.00
_cell.angle_gamma   90.00
#
_symmetry.space_group_name_H-M   'P 1'
#
loop_
_entity.id
_entity.type
_entity.pdbx_description
1 polymer ?
#
loop_
_entity_poly.entity_id
_entity_poly.type
_entity_poly.pdbx_seq_one_letter_code
_entity_poly.pdbx_strand_id
1 'polypeptide(L)'
;AWFKKALQKEPANMRNALLFSNLGTIQRRMGKNKEALESYSLALNLTPYSVTMLLNRASLYLDMDYLDKAYVDYCNVIDLDAKNQEALQFRAYIYMRRREYQEAKNDYQRLLEVVPGDKTARIGMAMVNQKLQRYRESLEEFNRLIVDYPKDVSLLKARAELEVETNNLELALLDLESAAKLAPNDAEIYVMCGDIYMEQGRNREAYVAFEKAVELGIPRPELQDRLKASKK
;
A
#
# COMPACT_ATOMS: atom_id res chain seq x y z
N ALA A 1 30.20 -19.06 10.46
CA ALA A 1 31.50 -19.07 11.14
C ALA A 1 32.50 -18.06 10.55
N TRP A 2 32.66 -17.99 9.22
CA TRP A 2 33.62 -17.08 8.54
C TRP A 2 33.29 -15.60 8.71
N PHE A 3 32.02 -15.20 8.68
CA PHE A 3 31.55 -13.84 8.91
C PHE A 3 32.00 -13.28 10.28
N LYS A 4 31.81 -14.07 11.35
CA LYS A 4 32.23 -13.66 12.70
C LYS A 4 33.75 -13.48 12.78
N LYS A 5 34.56 -14.29 12.10
CA LYS A 5 36.02 -14.18 12.08
C LYS A 5 36.49 -12.93 11.31
N ALA A 6 35.85 -12.58 10.19
CA ALA A 6 36.19 -11.38 9.41
C ALA A 6 35.91 -10.11 10.24
N LEU A 7 34.77 -10.06 10.94
CA LEU A 7 34.37 -8.95 11.80
C LEU A 7 35.28 -8.76 13.03
N GLN A 8 35.83 -9.86 13.57
CA GLN A 8 36.75 -9.80 14.72
C GLN A 8 38.11 -9.26 14.34
N LYS A 9 38.54 -9.44 13.08
CA LYS A 9 39.87 -8.96 12.62
C LYS A 9 39.93 -7.46 12.34
N GLU A 10 38.88 -6.91 11.72
CA GLU A 10 38.83 -5.49 11.33
C GLU A 10 37.40 -4.96 11.44
N PRO A 11 36.88 -4.71 12.63
CA PRO A 11 35.49 -4.32 12.85
C PRO A 11 35.09 -3.00 12.15
N ALA A 12 36.03 -2.08 11.97
CA ALA A 12 35.81 -0.77 11.34
C ALA A 12 36.08 -0.74 9.82
N ASN A 13 36.37 -1.89 9.19
CA ASN A 13 36.60 -1.93 7.75
C ASN A 13 35.30 -1.67 6.97
N MET A 14 35.31 -0.64 6.10
CA MET A 14 34.16 -0.28 5.26
C MET A 14 33.69 -1.45 4.36
N ARG A 15 34.57 -2.38 3.98
CA ARG A 15 34.19 -3.59 3.23
C ARG A 15 33.23 -4.48 4.02
N ASN A 16 33.27 -4.42 5.35
CA ASN A 16 32.33 -5.15 6.21
C ASN A 16 30.90 -4.60 6.11
N ALA A 17 30.69 -3.35 5.69
CA ALA A 17 29.35 -2.79 5.51
C ALA A 17 28.52 -3.62 4.52
N LEU A 18 29.09 -4.00 3.36
CA LEU A 18 28.40 -4.84 2.39
C LEU A 18 28.10 -6.25 2.94
N LEU A 19 29.03 -6.80 3.73
CA LEU A 19 28.82 -8.09 4.38
C LEU A 19 27.67 -8.05 5.39
N PHE A 20 27.59 -7.01 6.21
CA PHE A 20 26.48 -6.79 7.15
C PHE A 20 25.15 -6.58 6.41
N SER A 21 25.14 -5.77 5.34
CA SER A 21 23.95 -5.56 4.54
C SER A 21 23.44 -6.86 3.92
N ASN A 22 24.33 -7.66 3.34
CA ASN A 22 23.96 -8.97 2.78
C ASN A 22 23.45 -9.94 3.86
N LEU A 23 24.08 -9.93 5.04
CA LEU A 23 23.63 -10.73 6.20
C LEU A 23 22.22 -10.30 6.61
N GLY A 24 21.95 -9.00 6.72
CA GLY A 24 20.63 -8.47 7.02
C GLY A 24 19.57 -8.92 6.03
N THR A 25 19.90 -8.90 4.73
CA THR A 25 19.00 -9.38 3.66
C THR A 25 18.69 -10.87 3.80
N ILE A 26 19.68 -11.69 4.12
CA ILE A 26 19.46 -13.13 4.34
C ILE A 26 18.60 -13.36 5.60
N GLN A 27 18.88 -12.64 6.69
CA GLN A 27 18.13 -12.72 7.94
C GLN A 27 16.66 -12.32 7.74
N ARG A 28 16.39 -11.23 6.97
CA ARG A 28 15.03 -10.82 6.60
C ARG A 28 14.30 -11.92 5.84
N ARG A 29 14.94 -12.55 4.84
CA ARG A 29 14.35 -13.68 4.09
C ARG A 29 14.05 -14.90 4.96
N MET A 30 14.79 -15.06 6.06
CA MET A 30 14.55 -16.10 7.08
C MET A 30 13.51 -15.71 8.14
N GLY A 31 12.88 -14.54 8.04
CA GLY A 31 11.93 -14.01 9.02
C GLY A 31 12.59 -13.50 10.31
N LYS A 32 13.93 -13.42 10.37
CA LYS A 32 14.69 -12.93 11.52
C LYS A 32 14.84 -11.42 11.48
N ASN A 33 13.70 -10.72 11.55
CA ASN A 33 13.63 -9.28 11.31
C ASN A 33 14.45 -8.45 12.31
N LYS A 34 14.51 -8.84 13.58
CA LYS A 34 15.29 -8.13 14.60
C LYS A 34 16.79 -8.20 14.30
N GLU A 35 17.29 -9.39 14.03
CA GLU A 35 18.70 -9.60 13.67
C GLU A 35 19.05 -8.90 12.34
N ALA A 36 18.10 -8.85 11.39
CA ALA A 36 18.29 -8.14 10.15
C ALA A 36 18.45 -6.62 10.37
N LEU A 37 17.65 -6.01 11.26
CA LEU A 37 17.77 -4.60 11.64
C LEU A 37 19.13 -4.31 12.29
N GLU A 38 19.60 -5.19 13.17
CA GLU A 38 20.94 -5.06 13.77
C GLU A 38 22.03 -5.08 12.70
N SER A 39 21.93 -6.04 11.77
CA SER A 39 22.89 -6.16 10.67
C SER A 39 22.89 -4.94 9.75
N TYR A 40 21.72 -4.42 9.34
CA TYR A 40 21.63 -3.19 8.56
C TYR A 40 22.15 -1.96 9.32
N SER A 41 21.89 -1.88 10.62
CA SER A 41 22.40 -0.78 11.45
C SER A 41 23.92 -0.82 11.58
N LEU A 42 24.52 -2.00 11.73
CA LEU A 42 25.97 -2.16 11.71
C LEU A 42 26.56 -1.76 10.35
N ALA A 43 25.90 -2.13 9.25
CA ALA A 43 26.31 -1.70 7.91
C ALA A 43 26.31 -0.17 7.78
N LEU A 44 25.24 0.49 8.25
CA LEU A 44 25.10 1.94 8.19
C LEU A 44 26.02 2.69 9.15
N ASN A 45 26.43 2.09 10.28
CA ASN A 45 27.47 2.66 11.13
C ASN A 45 28.83 2.78 10.40
N LEU A 46 29.10 1.89 9.44
CA LEU A 46 30.31 1.92 8.62
C LEU A 46 30.16 2.79 7.37
N THR A 47 28.95 2.85 6.81
CA THR A 47 28.63 3.61 5.58
C THR A 47 27.30 4.36 5.74
N PRO A 48 27.27 5.47 6.50
CA PRO A 48 26.02 6.17 6.87
C PRO A 48 25.20 6.70 5.69
N TYR A 49 25.86 6.99 4.57
CA TYR A 49 25.25 7.60 3.39
C TYR A 49 25.00 6.59 2.26
N SER A 50 24.93 5.32 2.58
CA SER A 50 24.60 4.29 1.57
C SER A 50 23.10 4.25 1.31
N VAL A 51 22.68 4.80 0.17
CA VAL A 51 21.26 4.79 -0.28
C VAL A 51 20.68 3.38 -0.23
N THR A 52 21.38 2.38 -0.77
CA THR A 52 20.90 0.98 -0.79
C THR A 52 20.67 0.42 0.62
N MET A 53 21.58 0.72 1.57
CA MET A 53 21.45 0.21 2.93
C MET A 53 20.35 0.92 3.72
N LEU A 54 20.18 2.23 3.49
CA LEU A 54 19.06 3.00 4.04
C LEU A 54 17.73 2.47 3.51
N LEU A 55 17.59 2.23 2.20
CA LEU A 55 16.37 1.65 1.60
C LEU A 55 16.06 0.26 2.18
N ASN A 56 17.05 -0.62 2.28
CA ASN A 56 16.86 -1.95 2.85
C ASN A 56 16.35 -1.89 4.30
N ARG A 57 16.91 -0.99 5.12
CA ARG A 57 16.49 -0.82 6.52
C ARG A 57 15.12 -0.16 6.62
N ALA A 58 14.86 0.87 5.82
CA ALA A 58 13.57 1.56 5.75
C ALA A 58 12.44 0.60 5.38
N SER A 59 12.64 -0.20 4.32
CA SER A 59 11.69 -1.22 3.90
C SER A 59 11.41 -2.25 4.99
N LEU A 60 12.44 -2.70 5.74
CA LEU A 60 12.25 -3.61 6.86
C LEU A 60 11.52 -2.94 8.03
N TYR A 61 11.77 -1.65 8.29
CA TYR A 61 10.98 -0.90 9.28
C TYR A 61 9.51 -0.81 8.88
N LEU A 62 9.19 -0.62 7.59
CA LEU A 62 7.80 -0.66 7.10
C LEU A 62 7.15 -2.03 7.30
N ASP A 63 7.84 -3.13 6.96
CA ASP A 63 7.33 -4.50 7.18
C ASP A 63 7.00 -4.78 8.65
N MET A 64 7.69 -4.09 9.56
CA MET A 64 7.49 -4.20 11.01
C MET A 64 6.55 -3.13 11.59
N ASP A 65 5.93 -2.30 10.74
CA ASP A 65 5.06 -1.15 11.10
C ASP A 65 5.76 -0.07 11.96
N TYR A 66 7.09 0.05 11.84
CA TYR A 66 7.88 1.10 12.50
C TYR A 66 7.94 2.34 11.60
N LEU A 67 6.78 2.96 11.35
CA LEU A 67 6.61 4.04 10.37
C LEU A 67 7.57 5.22 10.60
N ASP A 68 7.79 5.64 11.85
CA ASP A 68 8.66 6.78 12.16
C ASP A 68 10.12 6.51 11.81
N LYS A 69 10.58 5.28 12.04
CA LYS A 69 11.95 4.89 11.71
C LYS A 69 12.14 4.75 10.20
N ALA A 70 11.16 4.17 9.51
CA ALA A 70 11.15 4.09 8.06
C ALA A 70 11.18 5.48 7.42
N TYR A 71 10.36 6.40 7.94
CA TYR A 71 10.31 7.79 7.49
C TYR A 71 11.69 8.47 7.55
N VAL A 72 12.41 8.33 8.67
CA VAL A 72 13.74 8.94 8.82
C VAL A 72 14.71 8.41 7.77
N ASP A 73 14.73 7.09 7.54
CA ASP A 73 15.63 6.51 6.55
C ASP A 73 15.25 6.93 5.12
N TYR A 74 13.97 7.00 4.77
CA TYR A 74 13.55 7.51 3.46
C TYR A 74 13.85 9.00 3.29
N CYS A 75 13.74 9.82 4.32
CA CYS A 75 14.20 11.21 4.28
C CYS A 75 15.71 11.29 3.98
N ASN A 76 16.53 10.52 4.68
CA ASN A 76 17.97 10.47 4.43
C ASN A 76 18.28 10.04 3.00
N VAL A 77 17.52 9.09 2.43
CA VAL A 77 17.67 8.71 1.01
C VAL A 77 17.34 9.88 0.08
N ILE A 78 16.25 10.60 0.33
CA ILE A 78 15.83 11.72 -0.51
C ILE A 78 16.80 12.91 -0.40
N ASP A 79 17.44 13.09 0.75
CA ASP A 79 18.50 14.10 0.92
C ASP A 79 19.76 13.76 0.12
N LEU A 80 20.04 12.46 -0.07
CA LEU A 80 21.17 11.97 -0.87
C LEU A 80 20.85 11.88 -2.37
N ASP A 81 19.62 11.49 -2.68
CA ASP A 81 19.08 11.29 -4.04
C ASP A 81 17.64 11.77 -4.10
N ALA A 82 17.47 13.05 -4.42
CA ALA A 82 16.17 13.73 -4.45
C ALA A 82 15.16 13.15 -5.46
N LYS A 83 15.62 12.29 -6.38
CA LYS A 83 14.79 11.63 -7.41
C LYS A 83 14.64 10.14 -7.17
N ASN A 84 15.00 9.65 -6.00
CA ASN A 84 14.88 8.25 -5.66
C ASN A 84 13.41 7.82 -5.64
N GLN A 85 13.03 6.99 -6.61
CA GLN A 85 11.63 6.60 -6.84
C GLN A 85 11.07 5.82 -5.64
N GLU A 86 11.83 4.85 -5.12
CA GLU A 86 11.42 4.02 -3.99
C GLU A 86 11.20 4.87 -2.73
N ALA A 87 12.13 5.77 -2.43
CA ALA A 87 12.03 6.63 -1.26
C ALA A 87 10.87 7.62 -1.35
N LEU A 88 10.63 8.24 -2.52
CA LEU A 88 9.47 9.11 -2.74
C LEU A 88 8.16 8.34 -2.58
N GLN A 89 8.04 7.15 -3.18
CA GLN A 89 6.85 6.31 -3.10
C GLN A 89 6.52 5.93 -1.67
N PHE A 90 7.49 5.39 -0.93
CA PHE A 90 7.23 4.89 0.42
C PHE A 90 7.12 6.00 1.46
N ARG A 91 7.79 7.15 1.28
CA ARG A 91 7.55 8.31 2.14
C ARG A 91 6.15 8.89 1.92
N ALA A 92 5.69 8.98 0.68
CA ALA A 92 4.30 9.34 0.37
C ALA A 92 3.29 8.38 1.04
N TYR A 93 3.55 7.07 0.98
CA TYR A 93 2.74 6.07 1.69
C TYR A 93 2.71 6.32 3.21
N ILE A 94 3.85 6.64 3.83
CA ILE A 94 3.90 6.96 5.26
C ILE A 94 3.09 8.23 5.57
N TYR A 95 3.20 9.27 4.75
CA TYR A 95 2.39 10.47 4.87
C TYR A 95 0.88 10.17 4.77
N MET A 96 0.47 9.28 3.84
CA MET A 96 -0.92 8.81 3.76
C MET A 96 -1.39 8.13 5.06
N ARG A 97 -0.56 7.26 5.63
CA ARG A 97 -0.84 6.58 6.91
C ARG A 97 -0.96 7.56 8.09
N ARG A 98 -0.19 8.65 8.07
CA ARG A 98 -0.24 9.75 9.05
C ARG A 98 -1.33 10.78 8.79
N ARG A 99 -2.09 10.64 7.69
CA ARG A 99 -3.08 11.62 7.20
C ARG A 99 -2.48 12.97 6.82
N GLU A 100 -1.20 13.02 6.54
CA GLU A 100 -0.46 14.17 6.04
C GLU A 100 -0.59 14.22 4.50
N TYR A 101 -1.83 14.46 4.03
CA TYR A 101 -2.21 14.25 2.63
C TYR A 101 -1.54 15.22 1.66
N GLN A 102 -1.23 16.44 2.11
CA GLN A 102 -0.56 17.40 1.23
C GLN A 102 0.90 17.01 0.99
N GLU A 103 1.58 16.52 2.01
CA GLU A 103 2.95 16.01 1.93
C GLU A 103 3.00 14.74 1.05
N ALA A 104 2.04 13.85 1.21
CA ALA A 104 1.90 12.68 0.33
C ALA A 104 1.73 13.10 -1.14
N LYS A 105 0.88 14.12 -1.41
CA LYS A 105 0.68 14.66 -2.75
C LYS A 105 1.98 15.17 -3.35
N ASN A 106 2.76 15.92 -2.58
CA ASN A 106 4.03 16.48 -3.04
C ASN A 106 5.01 15.38 -3.46
N ASP A 107 5.13 14.31 -2.68
CA ASP A 107 6.04 13.22 -3.00
C ASP A 107 5.57 12.39 -4.20
N TYR A 108 4.26 12.09 -4.31
CA TYR A 108 3.73 11.43 -5.51
C TYR A 108 3.89 12.29 -6.76
N GLN A 109 3.70 13.61 -6.64
CA GLN A 109 3.92 14.52 -7.76
C GLN A 109 5.38 14.51 -8.21
N ARG A 110 6.34 14.58 -7.28
CA ARG A 110 7.77 14.45 -7.58
C ARG A 110 8.10 13.10 -8.24
N LEU A 111 7.47 12.02 -7.78
CA LEU A 111 7.65 10.71 -8.40
C LEU A 111 7.13 10.71 -9.84
N LEU A 112 6.00 11.36 -10.13
CA LEU A 112 5.46 11.49 -11.49
C LEU A 112 6.31 12.41 -12.38
N GLU A 113 7.04 13.39 -11.82
CA GLU A 113 8.04 14.16 -12.56
C GLU A 113 9.23 13.31 -13.00
N VAL A 114 9.61 12.30 -12.19
CA VAL A 114 10.68 11.34 -12.52
C VAL A 114 10.19 10.25 -13.47
N VAL A 115 8.98 9.72 -13.22
CA VAL A 115 8.34 8.66 -14.01
C VAL A 115 6.88 9.03 -14.29
N PRO A 116 6.58 9.75 -15.37
CA PRO A 116 5.24 10.30 -15.65
C PRO A 116 4.12 9.26 -15.74
N GLY A 117 4.46 8.00 -16.06
CA GLY A 117 3.50 6.90 -16.17
C GLY A 117 3.45 5.96 -14.95
N ASP A 118 4.13 6.29 -13.84
CA ASP A 118 4.17 5.40 -12.69
C ASP A 118 2.76 5.12 -12.14
N LYS A 119 2.34 3.85 -12.23
CA LYS A 119 1.01 3.42 -11.83
C LYS A 119 0.75 3.65 -10.35
N THR A 120 1.73 3.36 -9.50
CA THR A 120 1.58 3.49 -8.05
C THR A 120 1.43 4.94 -7.63
N ALA A 121 2.23 5.84 -8.22
CA ALA A 121 2.12 7.27 -7.96
C ALA A 121 0.79 7.84 -8.45
N ARG A 122 0.31 7.41 -9.62
CA ARG A 122 -1.01 7.81 -10.16
C ARG A 122 -2.16 7.36 -9.26
N ILE A 123 -2.14 6.11 -8.78
CA ILE A 123 -3.10 5.60 -7.79
C ILE A 123 -3.00 6.42 -6.51
N GLY A 124 -1.78 6.65 -6.00
CA GLY A 124 -1.54 7.46 -4.82
C GLY A 124 -2.10 8.88 -4.95
N MET A 125 -1.91 9.52 -6.10
CA MET A 125 -2.50 10.85 -6.39
C MET A 125 -4.03 10.83 -6.38
N ALA A 126 -4.67 9.83 -6.99
CA ALA A 126 -6.11 9.68 -6.96
C ALA A 126 -6.63 9.52 -5.51
N MET A 127 -5.99 8.65 -4.72
CA MET A 127 -6.35 8.45 -3.32
C MET A 127 -6.13 9.70 -2.45
N VAL A 128 -5.02 10.42 -2.66
CA VAL A 128 -4.77 11.71 -1.98
C VAL A 128 -5.84 12.72 -2.33
N ASN A 129 -6.20 12.86 -3.60
CA ASN A 129 -7.25 13.79 -4.03
C ASN A 129 -8.60 13.42 -3.38
N GLN A 130 -8.94 12.14 -3.28
CA GLN A 130 -10.12 11.67 -2.52
C GLN A 130 -10.07 12.13 -1.06
N LYS A 131 -8.96 11.91 -0.35
CA LYS A 131 -8.81 12.31 1.06
C LYS A 131 -8.82 13.83 1.26
N LEU A 132 -8.42 14.60 0.25
CA LEU A 132 -8.52 16.07 0.21
C LEU A 132 -9.89 16.55 -0.30
N GLN A 133 -10.87 15.66 -0.48
CA GLN A 133 -12.22 15.94 -1.01
C GLN A 133 -12.22 16.56 -2.42
N ARG A 134 -11.14 16.33 -3.17
CA ARG A 134 -11.04 16.70 -4.60
C ARG A 134 -11.56 15.55 -5.44
N TYR A 135 -12.84 15.26 -5.27
CA TYR A 135 -13.48 14.05 -5.83
C TYR A 135 -13.43 14.02 -7.35
N ARG A 136 -13.59 15.18 -7.99
CA ARG A 136 -13.54 15.26 -9.45
C ARG A 136 -12.18 14.85 -10.01
N GLU A 137 -11.10 15.40 -9.47
CA GLU A 137 -9.73 15.08 -9.89
C GLU A 137 -9.39 13.61 -9.59
N SER A 138 -9.89 13.07 -8.49
CA SER A 138 -9.73 11.66 -8.14
C SER A 138 -10.45 10.75 -9.15
N LEU A 139 -11.72 11.03 -9.48
CA LEU A 139 -12.49 10.27 -10.47
C LEU A 139 -11.86 10.34 -11.87
N GLU A 140 -11.42 11.51 -12.31
CA GLU A 140 -10.73 11.67 -13.59
C GLU A 140 -9.49 10.79 -13.67
N GLU A 141 -8.70 10.71 -12.61
CA GLU A 141 -7.50 9.88 -12.61
C GLU A 141 -7.82 8.38 -12.53
N PHE A 142 -8.80 7.95 -11.72
CA PHE A 142 -9.26 6.55 -11.74
C PHE A 142 -9.82 6.15 -13.12
N ASN A 143 -10.55 7.03 -13.79
CA ASN A 143 -11.06 6.78 -15.15
C ASN A 143 -9.91 6.50 -16.13
N ARG A 144 -8.85 7.32 -16.10
CA ARG A 144 -7.66 7.12 -16.93
C ARG A 144 -6.94 5.82 -16.58
N LEU A 145 -6.76 5.54 -15.29
CA LEU A 145 -6.12 4.31 -14.82
C LEU A 145 -6.88 3.06 -15.27
N ILE A 146 -8.21 3.07 -15.22
CA ILE A 146 -9.02 1.92 -15.66
C ILE A 146 -8.94 1.73 -17.19
N VAL A 147 -8.82 2.81 -17.97
CA VAL A 147 -8.56 2.72 -19.41
C VAL A 147 -7.19 2.10 -19.70
N ASP A 148 -6.17 2.52 -18.95
CA ASP A 148 -4.80 2.01 -19.11
C ASP A 148 -4.65 0.57 -18.60
N TYR A 149 -5.40 0.21 -17.55
CA TYR A 149 -5.33 -1.10 -16.87
C TYR A 149 -6.72 -1.74 -16.70
N PRO A 150 -7.41 -2.12 -17.81
CA PRO A 150 -8.84 -2.49 -17.79
C PRO A 150 -9.14 -3.81 -17.06
N LYS A 151 -8.12 -4.60 -16.71
CA LYS A 151 -8.28 -5.87 -15.97
C LYS A 151 -7.87 -5.76 -14.51
N ASP A 152 -7.55 -4.56 -14.04
CA ASP A 152 -7.16 -4.35 -12.65
C ASP A 152 -8.39 -4.17 -11.77
N VAL A 153 -8.75 -5.25 -11.08
CA VAL A 153 -9.90 -5.29 -10.17
C VAL A 153 -9.78 -4.28 -9.04
N SER A 154 -8.55 -4.00 -8.56
CA SER A 154 -8.33 -3.07 -7.46
C SER A 154 -8.68 -1.62 -7.84
N LEU A 155 -8.50 -1.24 -9.09
CA LEU A 155 -8.89 0.09 -9.59
C LEU A 155 -10.41 0.26 -9.66
N LEU A 156 -11.13 -0.79 -10.10
CA LEU A 156 -12.60 -0.79 -10.13
C LEU A 156 -13.16 -0.69 -8.71
N LYS A 157 -12.62 -1.45 -7.77
CA LYS A 157 -13.01 -1.38 -6.35
C LYS A 157 -12.73 0.01 -5.77
N ALA A 158 -11.55 0.58 -6.02
CA ALA A 158 -11.19 1.91 -5.52
C ALA A 158 -12.08 3.02 -6.10
N ARG A 159 -12.47 2.93 -7.40
CA ARG A 159 -13.40 3.89 -7.99
C ARG A 159 -14.80 3.72 -7.40
N ALA A 160 -15.27 2.47 -7.23
CA ALA A 160 -16.54 2.21 -6.57
C ALA A 160 -16.62 2.78 -5.15
N GLU A 161 -15.56 2.66 -4.34
CA GLU A 161 -15.48 3.30 -3.02
C GLU A 161 -15.64 4.83 -3.11
N LEU A 162 -14.96 5.46 -4.08
CA LEU A 162 -15.07 6.89 -4.30
C LEU A 162 -16.48 7.29 -4.76
N GLU A 163 -17.12 6.49 -5.60
CA GLU A 163 -18.49 6.72 -6.06
C GLU A 163 -19.52 6.56 -4.92
N VAL A 164 -19.31 5.62 -4.01
CA VAL A 164 -20.10 5.52 -2.77
C VAL A 164 -19.93 6.80 -1.92
N GLU A 165 -18.69 7.26 -1.72
CA GLU A 165 -18.42 8.47 -0.94
C GLU A 165 -19.09 9.73 -1.55
N THR A 166 -19.26 9.73 -2.87
CA THR A 166 -19.94 10.82 -3.60
C THR A 166 -21.43 10.56 -3.85
N ASN A 167 -22.00 9.53 -3.21
CA ASN A 167 -23.40 9.10 -3.33
C ASN A 167 -23.84 8.68 -4.76
N ASN A 168 -22.90 8.21 -5.57
CA ASN A 168 -23.16 7.67 -6.92
C ASN A 168 -23.31 6.13 -6.88
N LEU A 169 -24.22 5.64 -6.05
CA LEU A 169 -24.34 4.22 -5.69
C LEU A 169 -24.53 3.29 -6.90
N GLU A 170 -25.27 3.72 -7.92
CA GLU A 170 -25.50 2.91 -9.14
C GLU A 170 -24.20 2.75 -9.97
N LEU A 171 -23.38 3.80 -10.06
CA LEU A 171 -22.09 3.72 -10.75
C LEU A 171 -21.11 2.82 -9.99
N ALA A 172 -21.11 2.90 -8.67
CA ALA A 172 -20.33 1.99 -7.83
C ALA A 172 -20.70 0.52 -8.07
N LEU A 173 -22.02 0.19 -8.17
CA LEU A 173 -22.46 -1.16 -8.48
C LEU A 173 -22.02 -1.63 -9.87
N LEU A 174 -22.01 -0.76 -10.90
CA LEU A 174 -21.53 -1.10 -12.25
C LEU A 174 -20.04 -1.46 -12.25
N ASP A 175 -19.25 -0.73 -11.46
CA ASP A 175 -17.83 -1.05 -11.29
C ASP A 175 -17.63 -2.38 -10.58
N LEU A 176 -18.38 -2.62 -9.51
CA LEU A 176 -18.30 -3.88 -8.75
C LEU A 176 -18.81 -5.08 -9.58
N GLU A 177 -19.82 -4.92 -10.44
CA GLU A 177 -20.23 -5.95 -11.40
C GLU A 177 -19.09 -6.26 -12.40
N SER A 178 -18.40 -5.23 -12.88
CA SER A 178 -17.24 -5.39 -13.75
C SER A 178 -16.09 -6.09 -13.04
N ALA A 179 -15.83 -5.73 -11.78
CA ALA A 179 -14.86 -6.37 -10.91
C ALA A 179 -15.21 -7.85 -10.66
N ALA A 180 -16.47 -8.17 -10.39
CA ALA A 180 -16.95 -9.55 -10.17
C ALA A 180 -16.79 -10.43 -11.43
N LYS A 181 -16.95 -9.88 -12.63
CA LYS A 181 -16.69 -10.61 -13.89
C LYS A 181 -15.21 -10.96 -14.03
N LEU A 182 -14.30 -10.10 -13.56
CA LEU A 182 -12.85 -10.33 -13.61
C LEU A 182 -12.36 -11.22 -12.47
N ALA A 183 -12.94 -11.10 -11.29
CA ALA A 183 -12.56 -11.82 -10.08
C ALA A 183 -13.81 -12.38 -9.35
N PRO A 184 -14.46 -13.42 -9.90
CA PRO A 184 -15.72 -13.94 -9.36
C PRO A 184 -15.61 -14.58 -7.97
N ASN A 185 -14.39 -14.87 -7.52
CA ASN A 185 -14.12 -15.45 -6.20
C ASN A 185 -13.60 -14.42 -5.19
N ASP A 186 -13.55 -13.14 -5.52
CA ASP A 186 -13.20 -12.07 -4.57
C ASP A 186 -14.43 -11.76 -3.70
N ALA A 187 -14.43 -12.31 -2.48
CA ALA A 187 -15.55 -12.16 -1.54
C ALA A 187 -15.80 -10.70 -1.13
N GLU A 188 -14.76 -9.85 -1.13
CA GLU A 188 -14.87 -8.45 -0.75
C GLU A 188 -15.79 -7.66 -1.71
N ILE A 189 -15.77 -7.98 -3.00
CA ILE A 189 -16.68 -7.36 -3.99
C ILE A 189 -18.13 -7.53 -3.56
N TYR A 190 -18.51 -8.73 -3.14
CA TYR A 190 -19.89 -9.02 -2.74
C TYR A 190 -20.25 -8.38 -1.39
N VAL A 191 -19.28 -8.20 -0.49
CA VAL A 191 -19.50 -7.39 0.72
C VAL A 191 -19.79 -5.94 0.34
N MET A 192 -18.97 -5.34 -0.54
CA MET A 192 -19.19 -3.98 -1.02
C MET A 192 -20.55 -3.81 -1.71
N CYS A 193 -20.94 -4.74 -2.59
CA CYS A 193 -22.28 -4.73 -3.21
C CYS A 193 -23.37 -4.78 -2.14
N GLY A 194 -23.24 -5.67 -1.16
CA GLY A 194 -24.22 -5.81 -0.08
C GLY A 194 -24.38 -4.53 0.74
N ASP A 195 -23.28 -3.88 1.08
CA ASP A 195 -23.28 -2.59 1.82
C ASP A 195 -24.01 -1.51 0.99
N ILE A 196 -23.74 -1.42 -0.32
CA ILE A 196 -24.42 -0.47 -1.23
C ILE A 196 -25.92 -0.78 -1.35
N TYR A 197 -26.29 -2.05 -1.50
CA TYR A 197 -27.71 -2.43 -1.55
C TYR A 197 -28.43 -2.10 -0.23
N MET A 198 -27.77 -2.25 0.92
CA MET A 198 -28.35 -1.83 2.20
C MET A 198 -28.60 -0.32 2.24
N GLU A 199 -27.65 0.48 1.76
CA GLU A 199 -27.80 1.93 1.69
C GLU A 199 -28.96 2.38 0.77
N GLN A 200 -29.20 1.62 -0.30
CA GLN A 200 -30.35 1.82 -1.19
C GLN A 200 -31.68 1.26 -0.66
N GLY A 201 -31.69 0.59 0.51
CA GLY A 201 -32.89 -0.09 1.03
C GLY A 201 -33.24 -1.37 0.27
N ARG A 202 -32.38 -1.89 -0.57
CA ARG A 202 -32.52 -3.12 -1.37
C ARG A 202 -32.10 -4.34 -0.53
N ASN A 203 -32.81 -4.56 0.56
CA ASN A 203 -32.44 -5.53 1.59
C ASN A 203 -32.30 -6.96 1.06
N ARG A 204 -33.16 -7.36 0.11
CA ARG A 204 -33.11 -8.71 -0.46
C ARG A 204 -31.85 -8.97 -1.27
N GLU A 205 -31.45 -8.00 -2.10
CA GLU A 205 -30.22 -8.07 -2.88
C GLU A 205 -28.97 -8.01 -1.97
N ALA A 206 -29.02 -7.18 -0.93
CA ALA A 206 -27.97 -7.12 0.08
C ALA A 206 -27.77 -8.49 0.76
N TYR A 207 -28.85 -9.13 1.17
CA TYR A 207 -28.80 -10.47 1.78
C TYR A 207 -28.13 -11.50 0.86
N VAL A 208 -28.52 -11.51 -0.43
CA VAL A 208 -27.93 -12.43 -1.41
C VAL A 208 -26.44 -12.15 -1.60
N ALA A 209 -26.04 -10.88 -1.66
CA ALA A 209 -24.63 -10.49 -1.80
C ALA A 209 -23.80 -10.92 -0.57
N PHE A 210 -24.30 -10.70 0.65
CA PHE A 210 -23.59 -11.13 1.87
C PHE A 210 -23.51 -12.65 1.99
N GLU A 211 -24.56 -13.40 1.63
CA GLU A 211 -24.52 -14.87 1.59
C GLU A 211 -23.47 -15.35 0.59
N LYS A 212 -23.37 -14.68 -0.57
CA LYS A 212 -22.33 -14.99 -1.55
C LYS A 212 -20.92 -14.76 -1.00
N ALA A 213 -20.71 -13.67 -0.27
CA ALA A 213 -19.42 -13.40 0.39
C ALA A 213 -19.07 -14.49 1.43
N VAL A 214 -20.07 -15.00 2.17
CA VAL A 214 -19.88 -16.12 3.12
C VAL A 214 -19.51 -17.42 2.37
N GLU A 215 -20.20 -17.73 1.26
CA GLU A 215 -19.84 -18.89 0.42
C GLU A 215 -18.40 -18.83 -0.10
N LEU A 216 -17.89 -17.62 -0.37
CA LEU A 216 -16.54 -17.35 -0.85
C LEU A 216 -15.48 -17.26 0.26
N GLY A 217 -15.86 -17.47 1.52
CA GLY A 217 -14.94 -17.68 2.63
C GLY A 217 -14.89 -16.57 3.69
N ILE A 218 -15.72 -15.53 3.60
CA ILE A 218 -15.88 -14.59 4.72
C ILE A 218 -16.56 -15.32 5.88
N PRO A 219 -16.00 -15.33 7.08
CA PRO A 219 -16.62 -15.96 8.23
C PRO A 219 -18.00 -15.35 8.52
N ARG A 220 -19.03 -16.20 8.58
CA ARG A 220 -20.41 -15.73 8.84
C ARG A 220 -20.56 -14.81 10.06
N PRO A 221 -19.84 -15.03 11.19
CA PRO A 221 -19.90 -14.10 12.32
C PRO A 221 -19.50 -12.67 11.99
N GLU A 222 -18.59 -12.45 11.03
CA GLU A 222 -18.16 -11.10 10.60
C GLU A 222 -19.26 -10.34 9.86
N LEU A 223 -20.16 -11.05 9.17
CA LEU A 223 -21.29 -10.47 8.44
C LEU A 223 -22.64 -10.63 9.18
N GLN A 224 -22.63 -11.12 10.41
CA GLN A 224 -23.88 -11.50 11.12
C GLN A 224 -24.84 -10.33 11.28
N ASP A 225 -24.36 -9.13 11.61
CA ASP A 225 -25.22 -7.97 11.81
C ASP A 225 -25.75 -7.44 10.47
N ARG A 226 -24.95 -7.44 9.40
CA ARG A 226 -25.37 -7.12 8.04
C ARG A 226 -26.44 -8.09 7.52
N LEU A 227 -26.22 -9.38 7.72
CA LEU A 227 -27.19 -10.43 7.35
C LEU A 227 -28.50 -10.35 8.15
N LYS A 228 -28.48 -9.95 9.42
CA LYS A 228 -29.70 -9.71 10.21
C LYS A 228 -30.43 -8.45 9.74
N ALA A 229 -29.69 -7.38 9.46
CA ALA A 229 -30.28 -6.12 9.00
C ALA A 229 -30.96 -6.28 7.63
N SER A 230 -30.36 -7.04 6.73
CA SER A 230 -30.91 -7.30 5.37
C SER A 230 -32.10 -8.25 5.33
N LYS A 231 -32.51 -8.88 6.45
CA LYS A 231 -33.73 -9.69 6.55
C LYS A 231 -34.98 -8.89 6.92
N LYS A 232 -34.83 -7.63 7.26
CA LYS A 232 -35.92 -6.73 7.63
C LYS A 232 -36.46 -6.02 6.39
#